data_57de03150d991e71f77ac02d03036f1b
#
_entry.id   57de03150d991e71f77ac02d03036f1b
#
_cell.length_a   1.000
_cell.length_b   1.000
_cell.length_c   1.000
_cell.angle_alpha   90.00
_cell.angle_beta   90.00
_cell.angle_gamma   90.00
#
_symmetry.space_group_name_H-M   'P 1'
#
loop_
_entity.id
_entity.type
_entity.pdbx_description
1 polymer ?
#
loop_
_entity_poly.entity_id
_entity_poly.type
_entity_poly.pdbx_seq_one_letter_code
_entity_poly.pdbx_strand_id
1 'polypeptide(L)'
;TYVPSKTDDPAKVDWREMTRHSKAGRMIVSSGPYLEVQTESGIIAGGHDRVSETLNLKVKVQCTDWLDIDRVQILVNSRQVPELNFTREKNAAMFTDGVVKFDHTIPIALSQDAHIIVVATGENSTLKTGFGSSAQSSNHPTAYNNPIFVDVDGGGFTPNYDTLGFDLPTSKLSVERVQKLLGE
;
A
#
# COMPACT_ATOMS: atom_id res chain seq x y z
N THR A 1 9.29 8.35 1.57
CA THR A 1 8.47 8.32 0.33
C THR A 1 9.40 8.23 -0.87
N TYR A 2 9.07 7.40 -1.83
CA TYR A 2 9.75 7.36 -3.11
C TYR A 2 8.75 7.40 -4.27
N VAL A 3 9.24 7.90 -5.41
CA VAL A 3 8.48 8.08 -6.65
C VAL A 3 9.29 7.54 -7.82
N PRO A 4 8.65 7.13 -8.93
CA PRO A 4 9.38 6.69 -10.13
C PRO A 4 10.31 7.79 -10.66
N SER A 5 11.46 7.39 -11.18
CA SER A 5 12.39 8.24 -11.92
C SER A 5 12.89 7.50 -13.16
N LYS A 6 13.22 8.23 -14.22
CA LYS A 6 13.83 7.68 -15.43
C LYS A 6 15.31 7.35 -15.27
N THR A 7 15.92 7.80 -14.19
CA THR A 7 17.34 7.63 -13.92
C THR A 7 17.56 7.47 -12.43
N ASP A 8 18.56 6.70 -12.07
CA ASP A 8 19.12 6.57 -10.73
C ASP A 8 20.38 7.45 -10.52
N ASP A 9 20.80 8.19 -11.57
CA ASP A 9 21.88 9.17 -11.46
C ASP A 9 21.33 10.47 -10.81
N PRO A 10 21.73 10.80 -9.57
CA PRO A 10 21.21 11.97 -8.86
C PRO A 10 21.41 13.30 -9.61
N ALA A 11 22.48 13.39 -10.43
CA ALA A 11 22.78 14.58 -11.20
C ALA A 11 21.83 14.80 -12.39
N LYS A 12 21.08 13.76 -12.78
CA LYS A 12 20.15 13.77 -13.92
C LYS A 12 18.68 13.71 -13.52
N VAL A 13 18.38 13.69 -12.22
CA VAL A 13 17.00 13.69 -11.74
C VAL A 13 16.31 14.99 -12.13
N ASP A 14 15.20 14.88 -12.85
CA ASP A 14 14.33 16.02 -13.19
C ASP A 14 13.30 16.26 -12.08
N TRP A 15 13.49 17.34 -11.31
CA TRP A 15 12.56 17.73 -10.24
C TRP A 15 11.13 17.99 -10.73
N ARG A 16 10.96 18.41 -11.99
CA ARG A 16 9.62 18.61 -12.59
C ARG A 16 8.93 17.28 -12.85
N GLU A 17 9.69 16.25 -13.25
CA GLU A 17 9.18 14.90 -13.38
C GLU A 17 8.74 14.36 -12.02
N MET A 18 9.57 14.51 -10.99
CA MET A 18 9.24 14.11 -9.62
C MET A 18 7.97 14.80 -9.12
N THR A 19 7.83 16.10 -9.39
CA THR A 19 6.62 16.86 -9.05
C THR A 19 5.38 16.34 -9.77
N ARG A 20 5.48 16.00 -11.07
CA ARG A 20 4.37 15.44 -11.84
C ARG A 20 3.96 14.07 -11.27
N HIS A 21 4.92 13.20 -10.96
CA HIS A 21 4.64 11.90 -10.35
C HIS A 21 3.97 12.05 -8.99
N SER A 22 4.46 12.94 -8.14
CA SER A 22 3.86 13.20 -6.82
C SER A 22 2.42 13.72 -6.95
N LYS A 23 2.15 14.66 -7.84
CA LYS A 23 0.80 15.17 -8.10
C LYS A 23 -0.15 14.10 -8.67
N ALA A 24 0.38 13.17 -9.43
CA ALA A 24 -0.37 12.03 -9.98
C ALA A 24 -0.54 10.88 -8.97
N GLY A 25 -0.07 11.04 -7.72
CA GLY A 25 -0.17 9.99 -6.70
C GLY A 25 0.75 8.78 -6.93
N ARG A 26 1.72 8.87 -7.84
CA ARG A 26 2.66 7.78 -8.13
C ARG A 26 3.72 7.67 -7.04
N MET A 27 3.26 7.36 -5.84
CA MET A 27 4.11 7.37 -4.66
C MET A 27 3.91 6.13 -3.81
N ILE A 28 5.00 5.75 -3.15
CA ILE A 28 5.02 4.73 -2.11
C ILE A 28 5.61 5.37 -0.86
N VAL A 29 4.95 5.15 0.27
CA VAL A 29 5.42 5.57 1.59
C VAL A 29 6.10 4.38 2.25
N SER A 30 7.29 4.59 2.79
CA SER A 30 8.05 3.52 3.43
C SER A 30 8.89 4.07 4.59
N SER A 31 9.04 3.24 5.61
CA SER A 31 9.98 3.43 6.72
C SER A 31 11.20 2.49 6.65
N GLY A 32 11.35 1.76 5.53
CA GLY A 32 12.50 0.85 5.32
C GLY A 32 12.32 -0.09 4.14
N PRO A 33 11.23 -0.87 4.07
CA PRO A 33 11.00 -1.79 2.96
C PRO A 33 10.83 -1.08 1.61
N TYR A 34 11.34 -1.70 0.55
CA TYR A 34 11.07 -1.30 -0.83
C TYR A 34 9.90 -2.13 -1.35
N LEU A 35 8.81 -1.46 -1.71
CA LEU A 35 7.58 -2.07 -2.20
C LEU A 35 7.39 -1.73 -3.68
N GLU A 36 7.20 -2.73 -4.51
CA GLU A 36 6.78 -2.58 -5.90
C GLU A 36 5.38 -3.18 -6.06
N VAL A 37 4.46 -2.39 -6.62
CA VAL A 37 3.09 -2.82 -6.90
C VAL A 37 2.73 -2.37 -8.30
N GLN A 38 2.35 -3.33 -9.13
CA GLN A 38 1.85 -3.03 -10.49
C GLN A 38 0.82 -4.06 -10.92
N THR A 39 -0.09 -3.64 -11.77
CA THR A 39 -1.04 -4.54 -12.43
C THR A 39 -0.36 -5.29 -13.58
N GLU A 40 -1.01 -6.31 -14.13
CA GLU A 40 -0.50 -7.04 -15.30
C GLU A 40 -0.31 -6.13 -16.53
N SER A 41 -1.14 -5.09 -16.67
CA SER A 41 -0.99 -4.06 -17.70
C SER A 41 0.10 -3.02 -17.41
N GLY A 42 0.81 -3.15 -16.27
CA GLY A 42 1.92 -2.27 -15.88
C GLY A 42 1.47 -0.98 -15.18
N ILE A 43 0.23 -0.86 -14.74
CA ILE A 43 -0.26 0.29 -13.99
C ILE A 43 0.28 0.25 -12.56
N ILE A 44 0.81 1.37 -12.09
CA ILE A 44 1.37 1.58 -10.75
C ILE A 44 0.51 2.54 -9.93
N ALA A 45 0.90 2.77 -8.68
CA ALA A 45 0.25 3.72 -7.76
C ALA A 45 -0.17 5.03 -8.45
N GLY A 46 -1.36 5.53 -8.14
CA GLY A 46 -1.96 6.73 -8.74
C GLY A 46 -2.50 6.54 -10.17
N GLY A 47 -2.33 5.35 -10.75
CA GLY A 47 -2.81 5.03 -12.10
C GLY A 47 -4.21 4.42 -12.11
N HIS A 48 -4.77 4.32 -13.31
CA HIS A 48 -6.07 3.71 -13.58
C HIS A 48 -5.87 2.50 -14.48
N ASP A 49 -6.44 1.37 -14.10
CA ASP A 49 -6.48 0.14 -14.89
C ASP A 49 -7.91 -0.26 -15.20
N ARG A 50 -8.09 -1.13 -16.18
CA ARG A 50 -9.38 -1.68 -16.56
C ARG A 50 -9.32 -3.19 -16.62
N VAL A 51 -10.22 -3.83 -15.89
CA VAL A 51 -10.38 -5.30 -15.89
C VAL A 51 -11.86 -5.65 -15.95
N SER A 52 -12.21 -6.86 -16.41
CA SER A 52 -13.62 -7.28 -16.44
C SER A 52 -14.07 -7.95 -15.13
N GLU A 53 -13.21 -8.72 -14.47
CA GLU A 53 -13.59 -9.52 -13.29
C GLU A 53 -12.40 -9.75 -12.36
N THR A 54 -11.19 -9.89 -12.88
CA THR A 54 -10.01 -10.25 -12.11
C THR A 54 -8.87 -9.30 -12.40
N LEU A 55 -8.34 -8.71 -11.35
CA LEU A 55 -7.10 -7.94 -11.39
C LEU A 55 -5.94 -8.85 -10.99
N ASN A 56 -4.96 -9.03 -11.85
CA ASN A 56 -3.70 -9.67 -11.51
C ASN A 56 -2.71 -8.60 -11.01
N LEU A 57 -2.42 -8.62 -9.71
CA LEU A 57 -1.56 -7.64 -9.06
C LEU A 57 -0.21 -8.26 -8.73
N LYS A 58 0.85 -7.78 -9.36
CA LYS A 58 2.22 -8.15 -9.01
C LYS A 58 2.67 -7.32 -7.81
N VAL A 59 3.08 -8.01 -6.75
CA VAL A 59 3.56 -7.41 -5.50
C VAL A 59 4.94 -7.96 -5.20
N LYS A 60 5.93 -7.07 -5.06
CA LYS A 60 7.28 -7.43 -4.65
C LYS A 60 7.71 -6.55 -3.49
N VAL A 61 8.22 -7.18 -2.44
CA VAL A 61 8.74 -6.51 -1.25
C VAL A 61 10.18 -6.90 -1.02
N GLN A 62 11.03 -5.90 -0.87
CA GLN A 62 12.44 -6.07 -0.56
C GLN A 62 12.81 -5.26 0.69
N CYS A 63 13.70 -5.77 1.50
CA CYS A 63 14.33 -4.99 2.55
C CYS A 63 15.71 -5.55 2.90
N THR A 64 16.45 -4.79 3.66
CA THR A 64 17.76 -5.22 4.17
C THR A 64 17.63 -6.44 5.08
N ASP A 65 18.71 -7.16 5.27
CA ASP A 65 18.76 -8.37 6.09
C ASP A 65 18.53 -8.15 7.60
N TRP A 66 18.72 -6.91 8.06
CA TRP A 66 18.47 -6.52 9.46
C TRP A 66 17.03 -6.01 9.73
N LEU A 67 16.19 -6.01 8.70
CA LEU A 67 14.73 -5.83 8.79
C LEU A 67 14.04 -7.08 8.28
N ASP A 68 12.84 -7.34 8.75
CA ASP A 68 11.98 -8.39 8.19
C ASP A 68 10.59 -7.87 7.87
N ILE A 69 9.97 -8.53 6.90
CA ILE A 69 8.57 -8.35 6.52
C ILE A 69 7.89 -9.71 6.67
N ASP A 70 6.89 -9.76 7.51
CA ASP A 70 6.16 -10.97 7.85
C ASP A 70 4.66 -10.88 7.53
N ARG A 71 4.20 -9.72 7.02
CA ARG A 71 2.83 -9.53 6.53
C ARG A 71 2.80 -8.70 5.26
N VAL A 72 2.01 -9.16 4.28
CA VAL A 72 1.60 -8.39 3.10
C VAL A 72 0.08 -8.44 3.03
N GLN A 73 -0.57 -7.29 3.03
CA GLN A 73 -2.02 -7.17 3.01
C GLN A 73 -2.46 -6.30 1.84
N ILE A 74 -3.48 -6.75 1.11
CA ILE A 74 -4.10 -5.99 0.04
C ILE A 74 -5.47 -5.52 0.53
N LEU A 75 -5.68 -4.21 0.48
CA LEU A 75 -6.93 -3.57 0.82
C LEU A 75 -7.71 -3.27 -0.47
N VAL A 76 -8.96 -3.66 -0.51
CA VAL A 76 -9.90 -3.34 -1.58
C VAL A 76 -10.89 -2.32 -1.03
N ASN A 77 -10.96 -1.15 -1.64
CA ASN A 77 -11.79 -0.05 -1.16
C ASN A 77 -11.51 0.31 0.31
N SER A 78 -10.23 0.29 0.71
CA SER A 78 -9.75 0.50 2.08
C SER A 78 -10.24 -0.53 3.09
N ARG A 79 -10.84 -1.64 2.64
CA ARG A 79 -11.32 -2.73 3.50
C ARG A 79 -10.35 -3.90 3.48
N GLN A 80 -10.24 -4.55 4.62
CA GLN A 80 -9.50 -5.79 4.75
C GLN A 80 -10.29 -6.93 4.11
N VAL A 81 -9.62 -7.72 3.30
CA VAL A 81 -10.14 -8.97 2.72
C VAL A 81 -9.30 -10.09 3.31
N PRO A 82 -9.89 -11.03 4.09
CA PRO A 82 -9.13 -12.07 4.77
C PRO A 82 -8.24 -12.90 3.85
N GLU A 83 -8.71 -13.21 2.64
CA GLU A 83 -8.01 -14.00 1.62
C GLU A 83 -6.82 -13.26 1.00
N LEU A 84 -6.78 -11.94 1.15
CA LEU A 84 -5.73 -11.05 0.65
C LEU A 84 -4.80 -10.54 1.78
N ASN A 85 -4.83 -11.22 2.92
CA ASN A 85 -3.97 -10.94 4.08
C ASN A 85 -2.99 -12.10 4.27
N PHE A 86 -1.81 -11.97 3.69
CA PHE A 86 -0.74 -12.97 3.73
C PHE A 86 0.17 -12.70 4.92
N THR A 87 0.39 -13.73 5.74
CA THR A 87 1.33 -13.67 6.86
C THR A 87 2.34 -14.79 6.76
N ARG A 88 3.58 -14.56 7.20
CA ARG A 88 4.61 -15.60 7.22
C ARG A 88 4.16 -16.82 8.03
N GLU A 89 3.36 -16.63 9.09
CA GLU A 89 2.82 -17.72 9.90
C GLU A 89 1.87 -18.63 9.11
N LYS A 90 0.94 -18.03 8.34
CA LYS A 90 -0.10 -18.79 7.61
C LYS A 90 0.33 -19.18 6.20
N ASN A 91 1.19 -18.39 5.58
CA ASN A 91 1.57 -18.49 4.18
C ASN A 91 3.11 -18.56 4.03
N ALA A 92 3.77 -19.39 4.87
CA ALA A 92 5.24 -19.45 4.95
C ALA A 92 5.94 -19.58 3.58
N ALA A 93 5.35 -20.35 2.65
CA ALA A 93 5.90 -20.56 1.32
C ALA A 93 5.91 -19.32 0.43
N MET A 94 5.17 -18.26 0.79
CA MET A 94 5.14 -17.00 0.04
C MET A 94 6.22 -16.03 0.50
N PHE A 95 6.87 -16.28 1.62
CA PHE A 95 7.89 -15.41 2.19
C PHE A 95 9.27 -16.06 2.11
N THR A 96 10.30 -15.25 1.93
CA THR A 96 11.70 -15.70 1.94
C THR A 96 12.52 -14.95 2.97
N ASP A 97 13.68 -15.51 3.35
CA ASP A 97 14.61 -14.91 4.32
C ASP A 97 15.63 -13.98 3.67
N GLY A 98 15.72 -13.97 2.33
CA GLY A 98 16.62 -13.12 1.57
C GLY A 98 16.21 -11.65 1.55
N VAL A 99 16.89 -10.86 0.72
CA VAL A 99 16.54 -9.43 0.49
C VAL A 99 15.15 -9.28 -0.11
N VAL A 100 14.77 -10.15 -1.02
CA VAL A 100 13.38 -10.24 -1.50
C VAL A 100 12.59 -10.99 -0.45
N LYS A 101 11.64 -10.35 0.19
CA LYS A 101 10.81 -10.95 1.25
C LYS A 101 9.52 -11.56 0.70
N PHE A 102 9.00 -11.00 -0.36
CA PHE A 102 7.75 -11.43 -1.00
C PHE A 102 7.81 -11.06 -2.49
N ASP A 103 7.44 -11.96 -3.40
CA ASP A 103 7.38 -11.69 -4.85
C ASP A 103 6.35 -12.61 -5.50
N HIS A 104 5.11 -12.12 -5.63
CA HIS A 104 4.00 -12.91 -6.16
C HIS A 104 3.06 -12.07 -7.02
N THR A 105 2.39 -12.75 -7.95
CA THR A 105 1.22 -12.21 -8.65
C THR A 105 -0.04 -12.74 -7.98
N ILE A 106 -0.87 -11.84 -7.49
CA ILE A 106 -2.07 -12.13 -6.71
C ILE A 106 -3.30 -11.81 -7.55
N PRO A 107 -4.16 -12.81 -7.85
CA PRO A 107 -5.44 -12.55 -8.48
C PRO A 107 -6.43 -11.99 -7.46
N ILE A 108 -7.10 -10.91 -7.82
CA ILE A 108 -8.10 -10.22 -7.01
C ILE A 108 -9.40 -10.20 -7.80
N ALA A 109 -10.42 -10.90 -7.30
CA ALA A 109 -11.75 -10.87 -7.91
C ALA A 109 -12.44 -9.55 -7.55
N LEU A 110 -12.93 -8.85 -8.56
CA LEU A 110 -13.63 -7.57 -8.43
C LEU A 110 -14.97 -7.65 -9.14
N SER A 111 -16.04 -7.24 -8.47
CA SER A 111 -17.40 -7.18 -9.03
C SER A 111 -17.86 -5.75 -9.31
N GLN A 112 -17.09 -4.77 -8.91
CA GLN A 112 -17.36 -3.34 -9.10
C GLN A 112 -16.04 -2.58 -9.07
N ASP A 113 -16.07 -1.32 -9.46
CA ASP A 113 -14.91 -0.45 -9.37
C ASP A 113 -14.30 -0.43 -7.98
N ALA A 114 -12.98 -0.45 -7.95
CA ALA A 114 -12.25 -0.53 -6.69
C ALA A 114 -10.95 0.27 -6.73
N HIS A 115 -10.53 0.74 -5.57
CA HIS A 115 -9.17 1.20 -5.36
C HIS A 115 -8.39 0.19 -4.52
N ILE A 116 -7.15 -0.06 -4.93
CA ILE A 116 -6.29 -1.11 -4.37
C ILE A 116 -5.09 -0.49 -3.68
N ILE A 117 -4.89 -0.85 -2.42
CA ILE A 117 -3.72 -0.46 -1.62
C ILE A 117 -3.05 -1.73 -1.10
N VAL A 118 -1.74 -1.83 -1.26
CA VAL A 118 -0.93 -2.90 -0.67
C VAL A 118 -0.15 -2.33 0.50
N VAL A 119 -0.18 -3.03 1.62
CA VAL A 119 0.59 -2.73 2.82
C VAL A 119 1.52 -3.90 3.09
N ALA A 120 2.82 -3.63 3.23
CA ALA A 120 3.81 -4.59 3.69
C ALA A 120 4.34 -4.14 5.06
N THR A 121 4.37 -5.03 6.05
CA THR A 121 4.85 -4.69 7.39
C THR A 121 5.58 -5.87 8.04
N GLY A 122 6.54 -5.53 8.91
CA GLY A 122 7.25 -6.47 9.75
C GLY A 122 6.78 -6.37 11.19
N GLU A 123 5.68 -7.05 11.53
CA GLU A 123 5.06 -6.98 12.85
C GLU A 123 5.98 -7.50 13.98
N ASN A 124 6.88 -8.43 13.64
CA ASN A 124 7.88 -9.00 14.56
C ASN A 124 9.25 -8.31 14.46
N SER A 125 9.37 -7.23 13.71
CA SER A 125 10.60 -6.46 13.50
C SER A 125 10.39 -4.99 13.91
N THR A 126 11.46 -4.31 14.29
CA THR A 126 11.42 -2.88 14.60
C THR A 126 12.51 -2.14 13.86
N LEU A 127 12.36 -0.82 13.75
CA LEU A 127 13.35 0.06 13.10
C LEU A 127 14.58 0.34 13.96
N LYS A 128 14.72 -0.30 15.13
CA LYS A 128 15.77 -0.03 16.12
C LYS A 128 17.18 -0.07 15.55
N THR A 129 17.47 -1.07 14.70
CA THR A 129 18.80 -1.25 14.10
C THR A 129 19.20 -0.07 13.22
N GLY A 130 18.25 0.50 12.44
CA GLY A 130 18.53 1.63 11.56
C GLY A 130 18.37 3.00 12.24
N PHE A 131 17.47 3.11 13.23
CA PHE A 131 17.10 4.38 13.86
C PHE A 131 17.68 4.59 15.25
N GLY A 132 18.38 3.60 15.81
CA GLY A 132 19.07 3.69 17.09
C GLY A 132 18.13 4.05 18.25
N SER A 133 18.37 5.16 18.92
CA SER A 133 17.59 5.65 20.05
C SER A 133 16.55 6.72 19.69
N SER A 134 16.22 6.89 18.41
CA SER A 134 15.22 7.88 17.98
C SER A 134 13.80 7.48 18.44
N ALA A 135 12.87 8.43 18.41
CA ALA A 135 11.46 8.16 18.72
C ALA A 135 10.80 7.15 17.78
N GLN A 136 11.34 6.96 16.58
CA GLN A 136 10.83 6.01 15.57
C GLN A 136 11.36 4.58 15.75
N SER A 137 12.33 4.35 16.65
CA SER A 137 12.99 3.05 16.82
C SER A 137 12.03 1.90 17.14
N SER A 138 10.96 2.17 17.89
CA SER A 138 9.94 1.18 18.26
C SER A 138 8.91 0.92 17.17
N ASN A 139 8.90 1.71 16.09
CA ASN A 139 7.96 1.49 14.99
C ASN A 139 8.34 0.24 14.19
N HIS A 140 7.34 -0.35 13.56
CA HIS A 140 7.52 -1.48 12.65
C HIS A 140 7.94 -1.01 11.25
N PRO A 141 8.84 -1.73 10.55
CA PRO A 141 9.12 -1.47 9.15
C PRO A 141 7.83 -1.64 8.35
N THR A 142 7.44 -0.61 7.61
CA THR A 142 6.18 -0.60 6.88
C THR A 142 6.35 0.13 5.56
N ALA A 143 5.71 -0.39 4.51
CA ALA A 143 5.57 0.30 3.24
C ALA A 143 4.14 0.13 2.70
N TYR A 144 3.62 1.17 2.02
CA TYR A 144 2.34 1.10 1.33
C TYR A 144 2.32 2.02 0.11
N ASN A 145 1.57 1.62 -0.91
CA ASN A 145 1.39 2.41 -2.11
C ASN A 145 0.16 3.33 -2.01
N ASN A 146 0.19 4.46 -2.73
CA ASN A 146 -1.04 5.17 -3.04
C ASN A 146 -1.96 4.29 -3.91
N PRO A 147 -3.28 4.51 -3.87
CA PRO A 147 -4.23 3.64 -4.57
C PRO A 147 -3.92 3.45 -6.06
N ILE A 148 -4.15 2.23 -6.54
CA ILE A 148 -4.39 1.95 -7.96
C ILE A 148 -5.90 1.90 -8.13
N PHE A 149 -6.43 2.64 -9.08
CA PHE A 149 -7.86 2.70 -9.37
C PHE A 149 -8.23 1.73 -10.48
N VAL A 150 -9.25 0.92 -10.28
CA VAL A 150 -9.65 -0.14 -11.21
C VAL A 150 -11.09 0.08 -11.66
N ASP A 151 -11.26 0.24 -12.96
CA ASP A 151 -12.54 0.31 -13.65
C ASP A 151 -12.93 -1.11 -14.10
N VAL A 152 -14.05 -1.62 -13.63
CA VAL A 152 -14.54 -2.99 -13.92
C VAL A 152 -15.58 -2.99 -15.03
N ASP A 153 -16.44 -2.00 -15.09
CA ASP A 153 -17.54 -1.94 -16.07
C ASP A 153 -17.18 -1.23 -17.38
N GLY A 154 -16.04 -0.52 -17.39
CA GLY A 154 -15.55 0.22 -18.54
C GLY A 154 -16.17 1.61 -18.71
N GLY A 155 -16.92 2.06 -17.73
CA GLY A 155 -17.50 3.41 -17.69
C GLY A 155 -16.54 4.49 -17.18
N GLY A 156 -15.35 4.09 -16.73
CA GLY A 156 -14.40 4.91 -15.99
C GLY A 156 -14.58 4.72 -14.49
N PHE A 157 -13.48 4.81 -13.73
CA PHE A 157 -13.51 4.57 -12.30
C PHE A 157 -14.56 5.45 -11.59
N THR A 158 -15.47 4.80 -10.89
CA THR A 158 -16.50 5.44 -10.05
C THR A 158 -16.27 5.02 -8.59
N PRO A 159 -16.04 5.97 -7.65
CA PRO A 159 -15.93 5.64 -6.23
C PRO A 159 -17.20 4.94 -5.73
N ASN A 160 -17.06 3.88 -4.95
CA ASN A 160 -18.19 3.16 -4.37
C ASN A 160 -18.89 3.93 -3.24
N TYR A 161 -18.36 5.09 -2.87
CA TYR A 161 -18.86 5.94 -1.75
C TYR A 161 -19.08 5.15 -0.45
N ASP A 162 -18.30 4.08 -0.26
CA ASP A 162 -18.38 3.29 0.97
C ASP A 162 -18.12 4.18 2.19
N THR A 163 -19.00 4.08 3.15
CA THR A 163 -18.88 4.84 4.39
C THR A 163 -18.19 3.99 5.46
N LEU A 164 -17.62 4.64 6.45
CA LEU A 164 -17.05 3.95 7.61
C LEU A 164 -18.10 3.27 8.50
N GLY A 165 -19.39 3.34 8.10
CA GLY A 165 -20.52 2.85 8.89
C GLY A 165 -21.01 3.86 9.94
N PHE A 166 -20.43 5.05 9.98
CA PHE A 166 -20.84 6.16 10.82
C PHE A 166 -20.50 7.50 10.16
N ASP A 167 -21.22 8.54 10.48
CA ASP A 167 -20.96 9.89 9.99
C ASP A 167 -19.75 10.47 10.69
N LEU A 168 -18.75 10.91 9.90
CA LEU A 168 -17.66 11.69 10.46
C LEU A 168 -18.20 13.04 10.98
N PRO A 169 -17.84 13.45 12.19
CA PRO A 169 -18.30 14.71 12.78
C PRO A 169 -17.57 15.91 12.16
N THR A 170 -17.69 16.10 10.84
CA THR A 170 -16.98 17.13 10.08
C THR A 170 -17.45 18.56 10.40
N SER A 171 -18.62 18.71 11.01
CA SER A 171 -19.14 19.99 11.49
C SER A 171 -19.24 20.01 13.01
N LYS A 172 -18.85 21.13 13.64
CA LYS A 172 -18.91 21.32 15.10
C LYS A 172 -18.21 20.19 15.85
N LEU A 173 -16.94 19.95 15.52
CA LEU A 173 -16.11 18.99 16.23
C LEU A 173 -16.01 19.37 17.71
N SER A 174 -16.38 18.44 18.60
CA SER A 174 -16.09 18.52 20.04
C SER A 174 -15.56 17.17 20.51
N VAL A 175 -14.80 17.18 21.61
CA VAL A 175 -14.24 15.96 22.20
C VAL A 175 -15.37 14.98 22.55
N GLU A 176 -16.44 15.47 23.16
CA GLU A 176 -17.59 14.66 23.58
C GLU A 176 -18.30 14.00 22.37
N ARG A 177 -18.39 14.72 21.24
CA ARG A 177 -19.01 14.17 20.05
C ARG A 177 -18.15 13.07 19.42
N VAL A 178 -16.84 13.25 19.42
CA VAL A 178 -15.90 12.23 18.90
C VAL A 178 -15.92 11.00 19.80
N GLN A 179 -15.82 11.17 21.14
CA GLN A 179 -15.89 10.07 22.10
C GLN A 179 -17.18 9.28 21.96
N LYS A 180 -18.33 9.97 21.86
CA LYS A 180 -19.62 9.30 21.64
C LYS A 180 -19.67 8.46 20.36
N LEU A 181 -19.01 8.91 19.30
CA LEU A 181 -18.95 8.17 18.03
C LEU A 181 -18.01 6.96 18.10
N LEU A 182 -16.94 7.06 18.88
CA LEU A 182 -15.99 5.98 19.11
C LEU A 182 -16.47 4.95 20.14
N GLY A 183 -17.59 5.20 20.81
CA GLY A 183 -18.15 4.30 21.80
C GLY A 183 -17.49 4.37 23.18
N GLU A 184 -16.78 5.47 23.48
CA GLU A 184 -16.19 5.76 24.78
C GLU A 184 -17.13 6.63 25.65
#